data_6b2d2c62cce54fc86f45a488476a8914
#
_entry.id   6b2d2c62cce54fc86f45a488476a8914
#
_cell.length_a   1.000
_cell.length_b   1.000
_cell.length_c   1.000
_cell.angle_alpha   90.00
_cell.angle_beta   90.00
_cell.angle_gamma   90.00
#
_symmetry.space_group_name_H-M   'P 1'
#
loop_
_entity.id
_entity.type
_entity.pdbx_description
1 polymer ?
#
loop_
_entity_poly.entity_id
_entity_poly.type
_entity_poly.pdbx_seq_one_letter_code
_entity_poly.pdbx_strand_id
1 'polypeptide(L)'
;KVRLKEGVHDISIRYDEHDMEASVHLLWSSKTMPQQTISAFCTDETLENNGLRAEYFCQKPWLCYTQTDEALYAHAFDYPQDGLVLLLKQPNENMKVTLLGSEKVLPWRYENGKLIIDTTPLKYADLHSTAVWTFKLKGGY
;
A
#
# COMPACT_ATOMS: atom_id res chain seq x y z
N LYS A 1 13.73 -17.14 13.66
CA LYS A 1 12.95 -18.22 14.29
C LYS A 1 12.49 -17.75 15.66
N VAL A 2 11.18 -17.73 15.90
CA VAL A 2 10.56 -17.30 17.17
C VAL A 2 9.95 -18.54 17.82
N ARG A 3 10.09 -18.66 19.15
CA ARG A 3 9.42 -19.71 19.92
C ARG A 3 8.23 -19.06 20.64
N LEU A 4 7.05 -19.58 20.37
CA LEU A 4 5.82 -19.17 21.03
C LEU A 4 5.47 -20.16 22.14
N LYS A 5 4.89 -19.67 23.24
CA LYS A 5 4.30 -20.52 24.28
C LYS A 5 2.90 -20.90 23.82
N GLU A 6 2.28 -21.84 24.53
CA GLU A 6 0.87 -22.15 24.32
C GLU A 6 0.01 -20.93 24.63
N GLY A 7 -0.98 -20.63 23.78
CA GLY A 7 -1.87 -19.48 23.90
C GLY A 7 -2.13 -18.79 22.57
N VAL A 8 -2.93 -17.73 22.63
CA VAL A 8 -3.22 -16.85 21.49
C VAL A 8 -2.07 -15.86 21.33
N HIS A 9 -1.59 -15.68 20.11
CA HIS A 9 -0.51 -14.77 19.76
C HIS A 9 -0.88 -13.95 18.55
N ASP A 10 -0.73 -12.65 18.66
CA ASP A 10 -0.83 -11.76 17.51
C ASP A 10 0.53 -11.73 16.79
N ILE A 11 0.51 -12.02 15.51
CA ILE A 11 1.70 -11.99 14.65
C ILE A 11 1.46 -10.96 13.56
N SER A 12 2.32 -9.96 13.49
CA SER A 12 2.35 -9.00 12.40
C SER A 12 3.57 -9.25 11.52
N ILE A 13 3.34 -9.45 10.24
CA ILE A 13 4.40 -9.64 9.25
C ILE A 13 4.25 -8.54 8.22
N ARG A 14 5.29 -7.72 8.13
CA ARG A 14 5.40 -6.73 7.05
C ARG A 14 6.41 -7.24 6.05
N TYR A 15 6.01 -7.30 4.80
CA TYR A 15 6.83 -7.67 3.67
C TYR A 15 6.76 -6.58 2.62
N ASP A 16 7.91 -6.02 2.29
CA ASP A 16 8.07 -5.02 1.24
C ASP A 16 8.94 -5.65 0.15
N GLU A 17 8.44 -5.66 -1.07
CA GLU A 17 9.14 -6.19 -2.23
C GLU A 17 9.51 -5.07 -3.20
N HIS A 18 10.73 -5.15 -3.74
CA HIS A 18 11.25 -4.19 -4.71
C HIS A 18 11.61 -4.81 -6.06
N ASP A 19 11.53 -6.14 -6.20
CA ASP A 19 11.89 -6.86 -7.41
C ASP A 19 10.82 -7.87 -7.86
N MET A 20 10.85 -8.27 -9.15
CA MET A 20 9.77 -9.03 -9.78
C MET A 20 9.62 -10.50 -9.35
N GLU A 21 10.52 -11.06 -8.57
CA GLU A 21 10.48 -12.47 -8.15
C GLU A 21 10.76 -12.64 -6.66
N ALA A 22 9.97 -12.03 -5.81
CA ALA A 22 10.10 -12.25 -4.39
C ALA A 22 8.95 -13.09 -3.84
N SER A 23 9.25 -13.89 -2.85
CA SER A 23 8.26 -14.68 -2.12
C SER A 23 8.50 -14.62 -0.63
N VAL A 24 7.42 -14.58 0.14
CA VAL A 24 7.48 -14.74 1.59
C VAL A 24 6.77 -16.03 2.00
N HIS A 25 7.43 -16.85 2.79
CA HIS A 25 6.85 -18.06 3.33
C HIS A 25 6.86 -17.99 4.86
N LEU A 26 5.68 -18.04 5.46
CA LEU A 26 5.55 -18.20 6.90
C LEU A 26 5.54 -19.70 7.21
N LEU A 27 6.56 -20.15 7.93
CA LEU A 27 6.73 -21.56 8.33
C LEU A 27 6.43 -21.71 9.81
N TRP A 28 5.76 -22.79 10.16
CA TRP A 28 5.51 -23.16 11.53
C TRP A 28 5.82 -24.63 11.82
N SER A 29 6.08 -24.95 13.07
CA SER A 29 6.31 -26.32 13.54
C SER A 29 6.01 -26.42 15.03
N SER A 30 5.68 -27.61 15.49
CA SER A 30 5.55 -27.91 16.93
C SER A 30 6.37 -29.16 17.29
N LYS A 31 6.26 -29.63 18.54
CA LYS A 31 6.88 -30.90 18.94
C LYS A 31 6.29 -32.10 18.21
N THR A 32 5.02 -32.03 17.84
CA THR A 32 4.26 -33.11 17.21
C THR A 32 4.04 -32.90 15.72
N MET A 33 4.41 -31.74 15.19
CA MET A 33 4.15 -31.35 13.81
C MET A 33 5.45 -30.95 13.13
N PRO A 34 5.79 -31.56 11.98
CA PRO A 34 6.94 -31.16 11.19
C PRO A 34 6.78 -29.75 10.66
N GLN A 35 7.89 -29.13 10.27
CA GLN A 35 7.87 -27.80 9.68
C GLN A 35 7.08 -27.80 8.37
N GLN A 36 6.14 -26.90 8.29
CA GLN A 36 5.29 -26.71 7.11
C GLN A 36 4.97 -25.23 6.90
N THR A 37 4.57 -24.88 5.69
CA THR A 37 4.14 -23.52 5.37
C THR A 37 2.71 -23.32 5.85
N ILE A 38 2.41 -22.18 6.47
CA ILE A 38 1.03 -21.76 6.70
C ILE A 38 0.44 -21.40 5.34
N SER A 39 -0.54 -22.20 4.90
CA SER A 39 -1.17 -21.98 3.60
C SER A 39 -1.98 -20.69 3.58
N ALA A 40 -1.78 -19.88 2.55
CA ALA A 40 -2.61 -18.71 2.30
C ALA A 40 -4.07 -19.06 1.89
N PHE A 41 -4.32 -20.34 1.61
CA PHE A 41 -5.63 -20.87 1.22
C PHE A 41 -6.32 -21.68 2.33
N CYS A 42 -5.98 -21.42 3.59
CA CYS A 42 -6.76 -21.98 4.68
C CYS A 42 -8.20 -21.44 4.59
N THR A 43 -9.15 -22.33 4.44
CA THR A 43 -10.58 -22.01 4.61
C THR A 43 -10.88 -21.83 6.10
N ASP A 44 -11.95 -21.11 6.44
CA ASP A 44 -12.38 -20.93 7.83
C ASP A 44 -12.51 -22.24 8.58
N GLU A 45 -13.09 -23.28 7.93
CA GLU A 45 -13.17 -24.64 8.48
C GLU A 45 -11.80 -25.27 8.79
N THR A 46 -10.82 -25.05 7.92
CA THR A 46 -9.47 -25.59 8.11
C THR A 46 -8.75 -24.89 9.25
N LEU A 47 -9.01 -23.59 9.44
CA LEU A 47 -8.49 -22.79 10.53
C LEU A 47 -9.07 -23.20 11.88
N GLU A 48 -10.37 -23.39 11.96
CA GLU A 48 -11.04 -23.83 13.18
C GLU A 48 -10.58 -25.22 13.62
N ASN A 49 -10.46 -26.16 12.68
CA ASN A 49 -10.05 -27.53 12.97
C ASN A 49 -8.59 -27.68 13.38
N ASN A 50 -7.71 -26.73 12.99
CA ASN A 50 -6.30 -26.74 13.35
C ASN A 50 -5.95 -25.77 14.48
N GLY A 51 -6.91 -25.11 15.09
CA GLY A 51 -6.68 -24.13 16.15
C GLY A 51 -5.93 -22.89 15.69
N LEU A 52 -5.85 -22.66 14.39
CA LEU A 52 -5.28 -21.46 13.77
C LEU A 52 -6.41 -20.54 13.36
N ARG A 53 -6.44 -19.36 13.93
CA ARG A 53 -7.26 -18.28 13.45
C ARG A 53 -6.36 -17.26 12.79
N ALA A 54 -6.45 -17.15 11.47
CA ALA A 54 -5.72 -16.13 10.70
C ALA A 54 -6.73 -15.19 10.04
N GLU A 55 -6.65 -13.94 10.39
CA GLU A 55 -7.33 -12.87 9.67
C GLU A 55 -6.30 -12.29 8.69
N TYR A 56 -6.48 -12.55 7.39
CA TYR A 56 -5.65 -11.98 6.34
C TYR A 56 -6.21 -10.63 5.95
N PHE A 57 -5.62 -9.58 6.47
CA PHE A 57 -5.76 -8.26 5.86
C PHE A 57 -4.78 -8.16 4.71
N CYS A 58 -5.17 -8.62 3.53
CA CYS A 58 -4.52 -8.20 2.31
C CYS A 58 -4.91 -6.73 2.08
N GLN A 59 -4.28 -5.83 2.81
CA GLN A 59 -4.21 -4.46 2.34
C GLN A 59 -3.35 -4.51 1.10
N LYS A 60 -3.97 -4.53 -0.07
CA LYS A 60 -3.29 -4.03 -1.26
C LYS A 60 -2.71 -2.70 -0.83
N PRO A 61 -1.40 -2.45 -1.05
CA PRO A 61 -0.91 -1.12 -0.83
C PRO A 61 -1.78 -0.21 -1.71
N TRP A 62 -2.67 0.54 -1.09
CA TRP A 62 -3.53 1.44 -1.86
C TRP A 62 -2.71 2.56 -2.50
N LEU A 63 -1.44 2.68 -2.09
CA LEU A 63 -0.52 3.72 -2.50
C LEU A 63 0.92 3.21 -2.51
N CYS A 64 1.62 3.41 -3.64
CA CYS A 64 3.07 3.19 -3.80
C CYS A 64 3.74 4.46 -4.31
N TYR A 65 5.07 4.53 -4.19
CA TYR A 65 5.85 5.66 -4.67
C TYR A 65 6.99 5.20 -5.57
N THR A 66 7.25 5.99 -6.62
CA THR A 66 8.50 5.96 -7.36
C THR A 66 9.05 7.38 -7.49
N GLN A 67 10.35 7.51 -7.66
CA GLN A 67 11.01 8.80 -7.75
C GLN A 67 12.02 8.82 -8.90
N THR A 68 12.08 9.96 -9.58
CA THR A 68 13.15 10.32 -10.52
C THR A 68 13.82 11.59 -10.03
N ASP A 69 14.89 12.03 -10.68
CA ASP A 69 15.56 13.29 -10.35
C ASP A 69 14.65 14.52 -10.49
N GLU A 70 13.57 14.41 -11.28
CA GLU A 70 12.67 15.53 -11.56
C GLU A 70 11.37 15.55 -10.75
N ALA A 71 10.90 14.38 -10.30
CA ALA A 71 9.59 14.26 -9.70
C ALA A 71 9.44 13.02 -8.82
N LEU A 72 8.56 13.14 -7.82
CA LEU A 72 8.00 12.02 -7.08
C LEU A 72 6.67 11.62 -7.73
N TYR A 73 6.41 10.33 -7.84
CA TYR A 73 5.18 9.77 -8.35
C TYR A 73 4.48 8.98 -7.25
N ALA A 74 3.21 9.30 -7.02
CA ALA A 74 2.34 8.57 -6.10
C ALA A 74 1.34 7.75 -6.93
N HIS A 75 1.40 6.43 -6.81
CA HIS A 75 0.54 5.48 -7.52
C HIS A 75 -0.58 5.04 -6.59
N ALA A 76 -1.79 5.52 -6.83
CA ALA A 76 -2.99 5.14 -6.09
C ALA A 76 -3.69 3.97 -6.79
N PHE A 77 -3.95 2.89 -6.08
CA PHE A 77 -4.62 1.70 -6.61
C PHE A 77 -6.15 1.75 -6.45
N ASP A 78 -6.62 2.70 -5.63
CA ASP A 78 -8.02 3.08 -5.57
C ASP A 78 -8.14 4.56 -5.95
N TYR A 79 -9.17 4.92 -6.72
CA TYR A 79 -9.37 6.32 -7.12
C TYR A 79 -9.73 7.20 -5.91
N PRO A 80 -8.92 8.22 -5.59
CA PRO A 80 -9.15 9.05 -4.43
C PRO A 80 -10.24 10.11 -4.71
N GLN A 81 -11.51 9.74 -4.61
CA GLN A 81 -12.65 10.62 -4.90
C GLN A 81 -12.68 11.87 -4.01
N ASP A 82 -12.32 11.71 -2.74
CA ASP A 82 -12.37 12.77 -1.72
C ASP A 82 -11.02 13.47 -1.52
N GLY A 83 -10.10 13.31 -2.48
CA GLY A 83 -8.74 13.83 -2.42
C GLY A 83 -7.73 12.79 -1.99
N LEU A 84 -6.45 13.04 -2.31
CA LEU A 84 -5.33 12.16 -2.03
C LEU A 84 -4.52 12.70 -0.85
N VAL A 85 -4.37 11.90 0.21
CA VAL A 85 -3.59 12.25 1.40
C VAL A 85 -2.28 11.47 1.40
N LEU A 86 -1.15 12.17 1.39
CA LEU A 86 0.18 11.59 1.37
C LEU A 86 0.94 11.96 2.64
N LEU A 87 1.59 10.98 3.26
CA LEU A 87 2.46 11.17 4.43
C LEU A 87 3.90 11.46 3.94
N LEU A 88 4.13 12.67 3.51
CA LEU A 88 5.40 13.15 2.97
C LEU A 88 5.94 14.32 3.78
N LYS A 89 7.21 14.63 3.63
CA LYS A 89 7.78 15.88 4.15
C LYS A 89 7.11 17.07 3.46
N GLN A 90 7.20 18.23 4.08
CA GLN A 90 6.71 19.47 3.48
C GLN A 90 7.42 19.72 2.15
N PRO A 91 6.65 19.86 1.04
CA PRO A 91 7.23 20.13 -0.27
C PRO A 91 7.57 21.61 -0.44
N ASN A 92 8.31 21.91 -1.50
CA ASN A 92 8.49 23.29 -1.93
C ASN A 92 7.17 23.92 -2.35
N GLU A 93 6.99 25.21 -2.10
CA GLU A 93 5.77 25.98 -2.43
C GLU A 93 5.46 25.99 -3.94
N ASN A 94 6.49 25.85 -4.79
CA ASN A 94 6.36 25.83 -6.25
C ASN A 94 6.00 24.45 -6.82
N MET A 95 5.76 23.45 -5.97
CA MET A 95 5.42 22.12 -6.41
C MET A 95 4.15 22.12 -7.26
N LYS A 96 4.21 21.41 -8.38
CA LYS A 96 3.05 21.17 -9.26
C LYS A 96 2.64 19.71 -9.16
N VAL A 97 1.35 19.49 -8.96
CA VAL A 97 0.76 18.15 -8.94
C VAL A 97 -0.12 17.97 -10.17
N THR A 98 0.06 16.88 -10.89
CA THR A 98 -0.79 16.51 -12.03
C THR A 98 -1.10 15.02 -11.98
N LEU A 99 -2.24 14.59 -12.51
CA LEU A 99 -2.50 13.18 -12.81
C LEU A 99 -1.84 12.84 -14.14
N LEU A 100 -1.11 11.71 -14.24
CA LEU A 100 -0.54 11.26 -15.52
C LEU A 100 -1.66 11.02 -16.53
N GLY A 101 -1.47 11.59 -17.74
CA GLY A 101 -2.48 11.61 -18.80
C GLY A 101 -3.36 12.85 -18.77
N SER A 102 -3.31 13.68 -17.72
CA SER A 102 -4.00 14.98 -17.64
C SER A 102 -2.98 16.11 -17.46
N GLU A 103 -3.20 17.21 -18.16
CA GLU A 103 -2.39 18.43 -18.00
C GLU A 103 -2.89 19.34 -16.87
N LYS A 104 -3.99 18.98 -16.22
CA LYS A 104 -4.55 19.76 -15.14
C LYS A 104 -3.64 19.79 -13.93
N VAL A 105 -3.28 20.99 -13.49
CA VAL A 105 -2.59 21.18 -12.21
C VAL A 105 -3.62 21.10 -11.09
N LEU A 106 -3.38 20.20 -10.15
CA LEU A 106 -4.27 19.97 -9.03
C LEU A 106 -3.89 20.87 -7.85
N PRO A 107 -4.87 21.48 -7.16
CA PRO A 107 -4.63 22.17 -5.91
C PRO A 107 -4.11 21.22 -4.85
N TRP A 108 -3.24 21.72 -3.99
CA TRP A 108 -2.76 20.97 -2.84
C TRP A 108 -2.51 21.90 -1.65
N ARG A 109 -2.47 21.32 -0.45
CA ARG A 109 -2.08 22.00 0.78
C ARG A 109 -1.28 21.05 1.66
N TYR A 110 -0.51 21.61 2.57
CA TYR A 110 0.25 20.85 3.54
C TYR A 110 -0.20 21.23 4.94
N GLU A 111 -0.75 20.27 5.68
CA GLU A 111 -1.30 20.46 7.00
C GLU A 111 -0.99 19.27 7.91
N ASN A 112 -0.52 19.55 9.13
CA ASN A 112 -0.29 18.54 10.17
C ASN A 112 0.59 17.35 9.70
N GLY A 113 1.65 17.64 8.91
CA GLY A 113 2.54 16.60 8.39
C GLY A 113 1.97 15.80 7.23
N LYS A 114 0.89 16.25 6.61
CA LYS A 114 0.21 15.60 5.49
C LYS A 114 0.14 16.52 4.29
N LEU A 115 0.49 15.98 3.12
CA LEU A 115 0.20 16.63 1.84
C LEU A 115 -1.18 16.17 1.39
N ILE A 116 -2.08 17.12 1.18
CA ILE A 116 -3.47 16.87 0.78
C ILE A 116 -3.65 17.45 -0.62
N ILE A 117 -3.94 16.58 -1.58
CA ILE A 117 -4.16 16.94 -2.99
C ILE A 117 -5.65 16.91 -3.26
N ASP A 118 -6.17 18.00 -3.78
CA ASP A 118 -7.57 18.11 -4.19
C ASP A 118 -7.76 17.48 -5.58
N THR A 119 -8.54 16.42 -5.65
CA THR A 119 -8.84 15.67 -6.89
C THR A 119 -10.17 16.11 -7.54
N THR A 120 -10.93 17.00 -6.92
CA THR A 120 -12.23 17.46 -7.43
C THR A 120 -12.18 18.12 -8.82
N PRO A 121 -11.06 18.75 -9.28
CA PRO A 121 -10.97 19.27 -10.63
C PRO A 121 -10.93 18.21 -11.72
N LEU A 122 -10.62 16.95 -11.38
CA LEU A 122 -10.56 15.83 -12.32
C LEU A 122 -11.98 15.41 -12.71
N LYS A 123 -12.18 15.22 -14.02
CA LYS A 123 -13.42 14.68 -14.58
C LYS A 123 -13.17 13.27 -15.10
N TYR A 124 -14.21 12.51 -15.34
CA TYR A 124 -14.11 11.15 -15.88
C TYR A 124 -13.24 11.08 -17.16
N ALA A 125 -13.31 12.10 -18.01
CA ALA A 125 -12.49 12.19 -19.22
C ALA A 125 -10.97 12.36 -18.96
N ASP A 126 -10.57 12.75 -17.75
CA ASP A 126 -9.17 12.89 -17.34
C ASP A 126 -8.62 11.56 -16.78
N LEU A 127 -9.50 10.58 -16.53
CA LEU A 127 -9.15 9.30 -15.91
C LEU A 127 -8.87 8.27 -17.00
N HIS A 128 -7.60 8.16 -17.41
CA HIS A 128 -7.19 7.25 -18.49
C HIS A 128 -6.86 5.83 -18.00
N SER A 129 -6.98 5.57 -16.70
CA SER A 129 -6.75 4.26 -16.09
C SER A 129 -7.97 3.80 -15.30
N THR A 130 -8.16 2.50 -15.23
CA THR A 130 -9.17 1.84 -14.40
C THR A 130 -8.57 1.07 -13.22
N ALA A 131 -7.25 1.03 -13.13
CA ALA A 131 -6.54 0.19 -12.16
C ALA A 131 -5.57 0.98 -11.26
N VAL A 132 -4.88 1.97 -11.81
CA VAL A 132 -3.87 2.77 -11.07
C VAL A 132 -3.92 4.22 -11.54
N TRP A 133 -3.99 5.13 -10.60
CA TRP A 133 -3.95 6.58 -10.85
C TRP A 133 -2.64 7.15 -10.32
N THR A 134 -1.78 7.60 -11.23
CA THR A 134 -0.44 8.09 -10.89
C THR A 134 -0.42 9.60 -10.84
N PHE A 135 -0.14 10.14 -9.67
CA PHE A 135 0.01 11.57 -9.43
C PHE A 135 1.50 11.94 -9.49
N LYS A 136 1.83 12.89 -10.36
CA LYS A 136 3.20 13.41 -10.52
C LYS A 136 3.35 14.69 -9.68
N LEU A 137 4.29 14.66 -8.75
CA LEU A 137 4.66 15.77 -7.88
C LEU A 137 6.00 16.34 -8.36
N LYS A 138 5.97 17.36 -9.21
CA LYS A 138 7.17 17.94 -9.83
C LYS A 138 7.67 19.17 -9.03
N GLY A 139 8.96 19.18 -8.73
CA GLY A 139 9.61 20.32 -8.07
C GLY A 139 9.31 20.44 -6.57
N GLY A 140 8.77 19.41 -5.94
CA GLY A 140 8.45 19.40 -4.52
C GLY A 140 9.56 18.82 -3.63
N TYR A 141 10.32 17.90 -4.17
CA TYR A 141 11.32 17.10 -3.43
C TYR A 141 12.60 17.00 -4.19
#